data_ae477605f1bd117c07869f9ef95fe929
#
_entry.id   ae477605f1bd117c07869f9ef95fe929
#
_cell.length_a   1.000
_cell.length_b   1.000
_cell.length_c   1.000
_cell.angle_alpha   90.00
_cell.angle_beta   90.00
_cell.angle_gamma   90.00
#
_symmetry.space_group_name_H-M   'P 1'
#
loop_
_entity.id
_entity.type
_entity.pdbx_description
1 polymer ?
#
loop_
_entity_poly.entity_id
_entity_poly.type
_entity_poly.pdbx_seq_one_letter_code
_entity_poly.pdbx_strand_id
1 'polypeptide(L)'
;MTLRNLLVSAMVLGAGLSSGEIRSAKADDMVYELRTYTASPGKMPELQKRFRDHTIRIFEKHGIKSIGYWVPEKQPDTLIYLVVHPSRKAADKSWAAFIADPEWQKVFRESQKNGSLTKKVERVYLNPTDFSPLK
;
A
#
# COMPACT_ATOMS: atom_id res chain seq x y z
N MET A 1 -61.77 43.93 25.25
CA MET A 1 -60.45 44.56 25.08
C MET A 1 -59.45 43.55 24.85
N THR A 2 -58.87 43.51 23.67
CA THR A 2 -58.20 42.36 23.01
C THR A 2 -56.73 42.24 23.38
N LEU A 3 -56.33 41.08 23.95
CA LEU A 3 -54.94 40.68 24.07
C LEU A 3 -54.48 40.09 22.72
N ARG A 4 -53.46 40.71 22.13
CA ARG A 4 -52.76 40.14 20.94
C ARG A 4 -51.64 39.32 21.41
N ASN A 5 -51.74 37.98 21.15
CA ASN A 5 -50.67 37.01 21.32
C ASN A 5 -49.57 37.22 20.26
N LEU A 6 -48.35 37.55 20.71
CA LEU A 6 -47.15 37.46 19.87
C LEU A 6 -46.61 36.04 19.95
N LEU A 7 -46.69 35.31 18.85
CA LEU A 7 -46.00 34.06 18.64
C LEU A 7 -44.55 34.37 18.24
N VAL A 8 -43.60 34.04 19.12
CA VAL A 8 -42.19 34.07 18.81
C VAL A 8 -41.86 32.70 18.17
N SER A 9 -41.63 32.74 16.88
CA SER A 9 -41.17 31.54 16.14
C SER A 9 -39.70 31.36 16.39
N ALA A 10 -39.31 30.36 17.17
CA ALA A 10 -37.93 29.97 17.34
C ALA A 10 -37.47 29.14 16.12
N MET A 11 -36.64 29.74 15.30
CA MET A 11 -35.98 29.10 14.16
C MET A 11 -34.82 28.26 14.69
N VAL A 12 -34.98 26.94 14.78
CA VAL A 12 -33.91 26.02 15.09
C VAL A 12 -33.10 25.84 13.82
N LEU A 13 -31.90 26.45 13.74
CA LEU A 13 -30.89 26.11 12.73
C LEU A 13 -30.32 24.73 13.09
N GLY A 14 -30.78 23.70 12.41
CA GLY A 14 -30.15 22.40 12.41
C GLY A 14 -28.82 22.48 11.66
N ALA A 15 -27.73 22.53 12.41
CA ALA A 15 -26.40 22.30 11.85
C ALA A 15 -26.32 20.82 11.44
N GLY A 16 -26.50 20.56 10.15
CA GLY A 16 -26.26 19.26 9.57
C GLY A 16 -24.75 18.93 9.65
N LEU A 17 -24.39 18.14 10.64
CA LEU A 17 -23.09 17.45 10.65
C LEU A 17 -23.10 16.48 9.47
N SER A 18 -22.46 16.87 8.38
CA SER A 18 -22.13 15.97 7.29
C SER A 18 -21.17 14.92 7.85
N SER A 19 -21.71 13.79 8.27
CA SER A 19 -20.93 12.59 8.54
C SER A 19 -20.34 12.17 7.21
N GLY A 20 -19.08 12.55 6.97
CA GLY A 20 -18.31 12.02 5.85
C GLY A 20 -18.27 10.50 6.02
N GLU A 21 -19.08 9.79 5.26
CA GLU A 21 -19.01 8.34 5.18
C GLU A 21 -17.60 7.98 4.72
N ILE A 22 -16.80 7.42 5.66
CA ILE A 22 -15.56 6.76 5.32
C ILE A 22 -15.97 5.53 4.52
N ARG A 23 -15.97 5.68 3.20
CA ARG A 23 -16.29 4.59 2.28
C ARG A 23 -15.16 3.58 2.40
N SER A 24 -15.41 2.46 3.07
CA SER A 24 -14.53 1.30 3.02
C SER A 24 -14.36 0.91 1.56
N ALA A 25 -13.09 0.75 1.10
CA ALA A 25 -12.82 0.29 -0.26
C ALA A 25 -13.57 -1.02 -0.49
N LYS A 26 -14.41 -1.06 -1.54
CA LYS A 26 -15.08 -2.30 -1.93
C LYS A 26 -14.03 -3.28 -2.44
N ALA A 27 -14.29 -4.58 -2.28
CA ALA A 27 -13.42 -5.64 -2.81
C ALA A 27 -13.13 -5.46 -4.31
N ASP A 28 -14.09 -4.91 -5.07
CA ASP A 28 -13.97 -4.63 -6.51
C ASP A 28 -12.98 -3.50 -6.86
N ASP A 29 -12.61 -2.65 -5.88
CA ASP A 29 -11.65 -1.56 -6.07
C ASP A 29 -10.21 -1.99 -5.75
N MET A 30 -10.04 -3.15 -5.10
CA MET A 30 -8.73 -3.65 -4.71
C MET A 30 -7.88 -3.98 -5.93
N VAL A 31 -6.61 -3.61 -5.87
CA VAL A 31 -5.63 -3.95 -6.90
C VAL A 31 -4.46 -4.68 -6.28
N TYR A 32 -4.05 -5.75 -6.92
CA TYR A 32 -2.85 -6.51 -6.53
C TYR A 32 -1.66 -6.05 -7.36
N GLU A 33 -0.48 -6.11 -6.80
CA GLU A 33 0.74 -5.79 -7.51
C GLU A 33 1.73 -6.93 -7.35
N LEU A 34 2.01 -7.61 -8.46
CA LEU A 34 3.05 -8.63 -8.55
C LEU A 34 4.37 -7.97 -8.88
N ARG A 35 5.37 -8.21 -8.06
CA ARG A 35 6.72 -7.69 -8.27
C ARG A 35 7.71 -8.84 -8.40
N THR A 36 8.57 -8.72 -9.40
CA THR A 36 9.64 -9.70 -9.67
C THR A 36 10.98 -8.99 -9.61
N TYR A 37 11.80 -9.38 -8.66
CA TYR A 37 13.16 -8.87 -8.48
C TYR A 37 14.16 -9.93 -8.92
N THR A 38 15.05 -9.58 -9.84
CA THR A 38 16.22 -10.41 -10.13
C THR A 38 17.40 -9.85 -9.34
N ALA A 39 17.92 -10.63 -8.43
CA ALA A 39 19.09 -10.25 -7.64
C ALA A 39 20.34 -10.14 -8.51
N SER A 40 21.23 -9.22 -8.14
CA SER A 40 22.58 -9.21 -8.68
C SER A 40 23.31 -10.49 -8.27
N PRO A 41 24.33 -10.94 -9.05
CA PRO A 41 25.04 -12.19 -8.75
C PRO A 41 25.50 -12.27 -7.29
N GLY A 42 25.11 -13.33 -6.58
CA GLY A 42 25.45 -13.56 -5.18
C GLY A 42 24.74 -12.68 -4.14
N LYS A 43 23.81 -11.82 -4.57
CA LYS A 43 23.14 -10.83 -3.69
C LYS A 43 21.78 -11.25 -3.15
N MET A 44 21.27 -12.42 -3.51
CA MET A 44 19.96 -12.88 -3.00
C MET A 44 19.92 -12.98 -1.47
N PRO A 45 20.93 -13.50 -0.75
CA PRO A 45 20.89 -13.53 0.71
C PRO A 45 20.77 -12.15 1.34
N GLU A 46 21.51 -11.16 0.83
CA GLU A 46 21.43 -9.77 1.31
C GLU A 46 20.09 -9.10 0.96
N LEU A 47 19.55 -9.39 -0.23
CA LEU A 47 18.23 -8.91 -0.64
C LEU A 47 17.14 -9.45 0.28
N GLN A 48 17.12 -10.75 0.54
CA GLN A 48 16.16 -11.36 1.48
C GLN A 48 16.32 -10.82 2.89
N LYS A 49 17.55 -10.62 3.36
CA LYS A 49 17.83 -10.02 4.67
C LYS A 49 17.24 -8.62 4.76
N ARG A 50 17.40 -7.76 3.76
CA ARG A 50 16.82 -6.42 3.73
C ARG A 50 15.29 -6.46 3.80
N PHE A 51 14.64 -7.38 3.07
CA PHE A 51 13.18 -7.57 3.15
C PHE A 51 12.75 -7.98 4.56
N ARG A 52 13.38 -8.98 5.12
CA ARG A 52 13.05 -9.54 6.44
C ARG A 52 13.22 -8.53 7.56
N ASP A 53 14.32 -7.80 7.54
CA ASP A 53 14.70 -6.95 8.67
C ASP A 53 14.08 -5.55 8.58
N HIS A 54 13.74 -5.07 7.35
CA HIS A 54 13.34 -3.68 7.16
C HIS A 54 12.16 -3.48 6.21
N THR A 55 12.25 -4.00 4.98
CA THR A 55 11.36 -3.59 3.89
C THR A 55 9.91 -3.88 4.19
N ILE A 56 9.58 -5.09 4.67
CA ILE A 56 8.20 -5.50 4.94
C ILE A 56 7.54 -4.59 5.98
N ARG A 57 8.23 -4.28 7.06
CA ARG A 57 7.73 -3.39 8.10
C ARG A 57 7.50 -1.96 7.57
N ILE A 58 8.40 -1.46 6.73
CA ILE A 58 8.26 -0.12 6.14
C ILE A 58 7.14 -0.11 5.10
N PHE A 59 6.92 -1.20 4.36
CA PHE A 59 5.74 -1.37 3.51
C PHE A 59 4.44 -1.19 4.31
N GLU A 60 4.30 -1.92 5.40
CA GLU A 60 3.13 -1.84 6.28
C GLU A 60 2.89 -0.43 6.82
N LYS A 61 3.95 0.26 7.23
CA LYS A 61 3.90 1.66 7.68
C LYS A 61 3.25 2.58 6.64
N HIS A 62 3.40 2.29 5.36
CA HIS A 62 2.85 3.09 4.26
C HIS A 62 1.62 2.46 3.59
N GLY A 63 0.99 1.48 4.23
CA GLY A 63 -0.25 0.87 3.73
C GLY A 63 -0.06 -0.08 2.55
N ILE A 64 1.17 -0.54 2.30
CA ILE A 64 1.47 -1.59 1.31
C ILE A 64 1.36 -2.94 2.01
N LYS A 65 0.25 -3.62 1.82
CA LYS A 65 -0.04 -4.88 2.49
C LYS A 65 0.54 -6.06 1.74
N SER A 66 1.42 -6.82 2.39
CA SER A 66 2.03 -8.03 1.83
C SER A 66 1.07 -9.21 1.85
N ILE A 67 1.02 -9.95 0.74
CA ILE A 67 0.29 -11.22 0.61
C ILE A 67 1.26 -12.40 0.74
N GLY A 68 2.40 -12.35 0.06
CA GLY A 68 3.42 -13.41 0.15
C GLY A 68 4.66 -13.13 -0.66
N TYR A 69 5.70 -13.95 -0.41
CA TYR A 69 7.02 -13.84 -1.00
C TYR A 69 7.52 -15.23 -1.39
N TRP A 70 8.03 -15.37 -2.60
CA TRP A 70 8.47 -16.67 -3.14
C TRP A 70 9.79 -16.55 -3.92
N VAL A 71 10.56 -17.61 -3.87
CA VAL A 71 11.69 -17.84 -4.77
C VAL A 71 11.33 -19.03 -5.65
N PRO A 72 11.28 -18.88 -6.99
CA PRO A 72 11.02 -20.00 -7.88
C PRO A 72 12.07 -21.10 -7.74
N GLU A 73 11.66 -22.37 -7.73
CA GLU A 73 12.56 -23.51 -7.55
C GLU A 73 13.77 -23.53 -8.50
N LYS A 74 13.55 -23.13 -9.75
CA LYS A 74 14.58 -23.15 -10.80
C LYS A 74 15.24 -21.79 -11.05
N GLN A 75 14.90 -20.77 -10.26
CA GLN A 75 15.42 -19.41 -10.39
C GLN A 75 15.83 -18.85 -9.02
N PRO A 76 16.93 -19.36 -8.43
CA PRO A 76 17.31 -19.01 -7.06
C PRO A 76 17.75 -17.54 -6.89
N ASP A 77 17.96 -16.83 -7.99
CA ASP A 77 18.28 -15.39 -8.03
C ASP A 77 17.03 -14.50 -8.14
N THR A 78 15.84 -15.07 -8.13
CA THR A 78 14.58 -14.35 -8.36
C THR A 78 13.71 -14.35 -7.11
N LEU A 79 13.28 -13.16 -6.67
CA LEU A 79 12.31 -12.98 -5.61
C LEU A 79 11.01 -12.45 -6.23
N ILE A 80 9.93 -13.19 -6.07
CA ILE A 80 8.59 -12.78 -6.49
C ILE A 80 7.77 -12.47 -5.24
N TYR A 81 7.05 -11.37 -5.25
CA TYR A 81 6.11 -11.09 -4.16
C TYR A 81 4.84 -10.38 -4.65
N LEU A 82 3.79 -10.57 -3.88
CA LEU A 82 2.48 -10.00 -4.12
C LEU A 82 2.10 -9.08 -2.97
N VAL A 83 1.71 -7.86 -3.31
CA VAL A 83 1.13 -6.90 -2.38
C VAL A 83 -0.25 -6.48 -2.87
N VAL A 84 -1.06 -5.95 -1.96
CA VAL A 84 -2.41 -5.49 -2.27
C VAL A 84 -2.61 -4.05 -1.81
N HIS A 85 -3.35 -3.29 -2.60
CA HIS A 85 -3.71 -1.90 -2.35
C HIS A 85 -5.23 -1.70 -2.43
N PRO A 86 -5.82 -0.76 -1.65
CA PRO A 86 -7.24 -0.46 -1.70
C PRO A 86 -7.73 0.03 -3.07
N SER A 87 -6.83 0.64 -3.86
CA SER A 87 -7.09 1.11 -5.22
C SER A 87 -5.77 1.38 -5.93
N ARG A 88 -5.81 1.58 -7.25
CA ARG A 88 -4.63 2.00 -8.02
C ARG A 88 -4.08 3.35 -7.55
N LYS A 89 -4.96 4.30 -7.23
CA LYS A 89 -4.58 5.61 -6.69
C LYS A 89 -3.91 5.50 -5.31
N ALA A 90 -4.43 4.62 -4.45
CA ALA A 90 -3.82 4.34 -3.15
C ALA A 90 -2.43 3.71 -3.31
N ALA A 91 -2.22 2.84 -4.29
CA ALA A 91 -0.92 2.27 -4.60
C ALA A 91 0.11 3.36 -4.95
N ASP A 92 -0.25 4.29 -5.83
CA ASP A 92 0.64 5.40 -6.21
C ASP A 92 1.04 6.25 -5.01
N LYS A 93 0.07 6.58 -4.16
CA LYS A 93 0.31 7.35 -2.93
C LYS A 93 1.22 6.60 -1.94
N SER A 94 0.96 5.32 -1.72
CA SER A 94 1.74 4.49 -0.80
C SER A 94 3.19 4.30 -1.27
N TRP A 95 3.39 4.05 -2.54
CA TRP A 95 4.74 3.95 -3.11
C TRP A 95 5.51 5.27 -3.04
N ALA A 96 4.86 6.39 -3.33
CA ALA A 96 5.50 7.70 -3.21
C ALA A 96 5.93 7.97 -1.76
N ALA A 97 5.08 7.68 -0.78
CA ALA A 97 5.38 7.84 0.63
C ALA A 97 6.51 6.90 1.09
N PHE A 98 6.52 5.65 0.65
CA PHE A 98 7.57 4.68 0.93
C PHE A 98 8.94 5.15 0.39
N ILE A 99 8.99 5.60 -0.85
CA ILE A 99 10.24 6.07 -1.49
C ILE A 99 10.77 7.32 -0.79
N ALA A 100 9.88 8.21 -0.31
CA ALA A 100 10.24 9.42 0.41
C ALA A 100 10.58 9.21 1.89
N ASP A 101 10.33 8.01 2.44
CA ASP A 101 10.60 7.72 3.85
C ASP A 101 12.11 7.75 4.15
N PRO A 102 12.57 8.62 5.06
CA PRO A 102 13.99 8.70 5.42
C PRO A 102 14.56 7.38 5.96
N GLU A 103 13.75 6.58 6.65
CA GLU A 103 14.16 5.26 7.14
C GLU A 103 14.44 4.32 5.98
N TRP A 104 13.53 4.26 4.99
CA TRP A 104 13.74 3.47 3.78
C TRP A 104 14.98 3.94 3.02
N GLN A 105 15.14 5.24 2.83
CA GLN A 105 16.28 5.79 2.12
C GLN A 105 17.61 5.42 2.79
N LYS A 106 17.67 5.41 4.12
CA LYS A 106 18.84 4.97 4.88
C LYS A 106 19.10 3.48 4.65
N VAL A 107 18.10 2.63 4.84
CA VAL A 107 18.18 1.17 4.61
C VAL A 107 18.63 0.86 3.20
N PHE A 108 18.04 1.54 2.22
CA PHE A 108 18.39 1.36 0.81
C PHE A 108 19.87 1.70 0.56
N ARG A 109 20.32 2.88 0.96
CA ARG A 109 21.74 3.30 0.79
C ARG A 109 22.71 2.35 1.47
N GLU A 110 22.42 1.93 2.69
CA GLU A 110 23.30 1.02 3.44
C GLU A 110 23.39 -0.34 2.77
N SER A 111 22.28 -0.87 2.27
CA SER A 111 22.25 -2.16 1.58
C SER A 111 22.96 -2.15 0.22
N GLN A 112 23.21 -0.98 -0.35
CA GLN A 112 23.86 -0.80 -1.66
C GLN A 112 25.38 -0.52 -1.55
N LYS A 113 25.95 -0.44 -0.35
CA LYS A 113 27.37 -0.08 -0.14
C LYS A 113 28.35 -1.03 -0.87
N ASN A 114 27.98 -2.30 -1.00
CA ASN A 114 28.79 -3.34 -1.66
C ASN A 114 28.22 -3.71 -3.05
N GLY A 115 27.58 -2.76 -3.71
CA GLY A 115 26.95 -2.94 -5.01
C GLY A 115 25.43 -3.10 -4.93
N SER A 116 24.77 -2.96 -6.08
CA SER A 116 23.31 -3.09 -6.17
C SER A 116 22.85 -4.51 -5.82
N LEU A 117 21.83 -4.62 -4.99
CA LEU A 117 21.23 -5.91 -4.64
C LEU A 117 20.39 -6.51 -5.78
N THR A 118 19.89 -5.65 -6.68
CA THR A 118 19.02 -6.07 -7.79
C THR A 118 19.56 -5.57 -9.12
N LYS A 119 19.53 -6.41 -10.13
CA LYS A 119 19.85 -6.04 -11.52
C LYS A 119 18.60 -5.73 -12.33
N LYS A 120 17.42 -6.22 -11.90
CA LYS A 120 16.14 -5.98 -12.58
C LYS A 120 14.99 -5.99 -11.57
N VAL A 121 14.05 -5.08 -11.77
CA VAL A 121 12.79 -5.00 -11.02
C VAL A 121 11.64 -4.84 -12.02
N GLU A 122 10.70 -5.78 -11.98
CA GLU A 122 9.50 -5.77 -12.80
C GLU A 122 8.27 -5.67 -11.90
N ARG A 123 7.20 -5.07 -12.40
CA ARG A 123 5.93 -4.96 -11.70
C ARG A 123 4.76 -5.06 -12.65
N VAL A 124 3.70 -5.70 -12.19
CA VAL A 124 2.42 -5.82 -12.90
C VAL A 124 1.28 -5.59 -11.93
N TYR A 125 0.35 -4.73 -12.28
CA TYR A 125 -0.89 -4.57 -11.53
C TYR A 125 -1.94 -5.58 -12.03
N LEU A 126 -2.65 -6.18 -11.09
CA LEU A 126 -3.59 -7.25 -11.34
C LEU A 126 -4.94 -6.88 -10.74
N ASN A 127 -5.99 -6.97 -11.55
CA ASN A 127 -7.36 -6.85 -11.07
C ASN A 127 -7.90 -8.25 -10.81
N PRO A 128 -8.46 -8.54 -9.63
CA PRO A 128 -9.03 -9.85 -9.38
C PRO A 128 -10.23 -10.10 -10.28
N THR A 129 -10.40 -11.34 -10.72
CA THR A 129 -11.60 -11.80 -11.44
C THR A 129 -12.72 -12.03 -10.44
N ASP A 130 -13.96 -12.13 -10.93
CA ASP A 130 -15.13 -12.44 -10.10
C ASP A 130 -15.05 -13.81 -9.40
N PHE A 131 -14.30 -14.75 -9.96
CA PHE A 131 -14.03 -16.07 -9.38
C PHE A 131 -12.71 -16.17 -8.59
N SER A 132 -11.97 -15.09 -8.43
CA SER A 132 -10.74 -15.10 -7.63
C SER A 132 -11.05 -15.29 -6.15
N PRO A 133 -10.35 -16.19 -5.43
CA PRO A 133 -10.48 -16.32 -3.99
C PRO A 133 -9.86 -15.14 -3.23
N LEU A 134 -8.94 -14.39 -3.86
CA LEU A 134 -8.35 -13.15 -3.35
C LEU A 134 -9.08 -11.96 -3.99
N LYS A 135 -9.73 -11.15 -3.16
CA LYS A 135 -10.45 -9.93 -3.57
C LYS A 135 -10.21 -8.81 -2.59
#